data_586879f581f4eb39a6d165ec0e083095
#
_entry.id   586879f581f4eb39a6d165ec0e083095
#
_cell.length_a   1.000
_cell.length_b   1.000
_cell.length_c   1.000
_cell.angle_alpha   90.00
_cell.angle_beta   90.00
_cell.angle_gamma   90.00
#
_symmetry.space_group_name_H-M   'P 1'
#
loop_
_entity.id
_entity.type
_entity.pdbx_description
1 polymer ?
#
loop_
_entity_poly.entity_id
_entity_poly.type
_entity_poly.pdbx_seq_one_letter_code
_entity_poly.pdbx_strand_id
1 'polypeptide(L)'
;MVEPKTYRVKQSVKDRDFTSNNFRVTTTQYILNKPLYTEEIILNLTVDKEDYFVSTNVRYANGTLFAPFYNPDDRGNNKLYKKVVKAYNKFMSNMKDIFEEIEDENYWKR
;
A
#
# COMPACT_ATOMS: atom_id res chain seq x y z
N MET A 1 12.76 13.20 -5.71
CA MET A 1 12.44 11.90 -6.30
C MET A 1 11.15 11.36 -5.68
N VAL A 2 10.28 10.81 -6.50
CA VAL A 2 9.01 10.26 -6.02
C VAL A 2 9.23 8.84 -5.54
N GLU A 3 8.84 8.55 -4.30
CA GLU A 3 8.98 7.22 -3.72
C GLU A 3 7.72 6.82 -2.97
N PRO A 4 7.43 5.51 -2.87
CA PRO A 4 6.32 5.05 -2.03
C PRO A 4 6.62 5.41 -0.58
N LYS A 5 5.64 6.02 0.07
CA LYS A 5 5.77 6.34 1.48
C LYS A 5 5.43 5.12 2.32
N THR A 6 5.92 5.11 3.55
CA THR A 6 5.67 4.01 4.48
C THR A 6 4.52 4.37 5.40
N TYR A 7 3.61 3.42 5.60
CA TYR A 7 2.42 3.63 6.42
C TYR A 7 2.30 2.53 7.46
N ARG A 8 1.68 2.88 8.58
CA ARG A 8 1.32 1.89 9.60
C ARG A 8 -0.12 2.10 10.00
N VAL A 9 -0.71 1.07 10.62
CA VAL A 9 -2.09 1.15 11.10
C VAL A 9 -2.12 1.96 12.39
N LYS A 10 -3.09 2.85 12.51
CA LYS A 10 -3.29 3.64 13.73
C LYS A 10 -3.74 2.75 14.88
N GLN A 11 -3.32 3.09 16.10
CA GLN A 11 -3.71 2.32 17.28
C GLN A 11 -5.21 2.37 17.59
N SER A 12 -5.86 3.43 17.15
CA SER A 12 -7.29 3.62 17.40
C SER A 12 -8.20 2.97 16.37
N VAL A 13 -7.64 2.24 15.40
CA VAL A 13 -8.42 1.64 14.31
C VAL A 13 -9.36 0.56 14.85
N LYS A 14 -10.52 0.44 14.19
CA LYS A 14 -11.53 -0.59 14.51
C LYS A 14 -11.91 -1.34 13.24
N ASP A 15 -12.51 -2.52 13.39
CA ASP A 15 -12.95 -3.33 12.25
C ASP A 15 -13.79 -2.53 11.26
N ARG A 16 -14.70 -1.70 11.77
CA ARG A 16 -15.56 -0.90 10.90
C ARG A 16 -14.81 0.09 10.03
N ASP A 17 -13.63 0.55 10.47
CA ASP A 17 -12.83 1.47 9.68
C ASP A 17 -12.33 0.77 8.41
N PHE A 18 -11.96 -0.50 8.52
CA PHE A 18 -11.55 -1.29 7.37
C PHE A 18 -12.72 -1.54 6.43
N THR A 19 -13.86 -1.97 6.95
CA THR A 19 -15.02 -2.25 6.11
C THR A 19 -15.58 -0.99 5.45
N SER A 20 -15.52 0.14 6.13
CA SER A 20 -15.95 1.43 5.56
C SER A 20 -15.04 1.87 4.40
N ASN A 21 -13.82 1.35 4.33
CA ASN A 21 -12.87 1.63 3.27
C ASN A 21 -12.75 0.47 2.27
N ASN A 22 -13.77 -0.37 2.21
CA ASN A 22 -13.91 -1.46 1.23
C ASN A 22 -12.94 -2.62 1.40
N PHE A 23 -12.36 -2.79 2.58
CA PHE A 23 -11.58 -3.98 2.88
C PHE A 23 -12.50 -5.17 3.08
N ARG A 24 -12.06 -6.31 2.58
CA ARG A 24 -12.68 -7.60 2.89
C ARG A 24 -12.08 -8.10 4.18
N VAL A 25 -12.91 -8.61 5.08
CA VAL A 25 -12.46 -9.11 6.38
C VAL A 25 -12.47 -10.64 6.35
N THR A 26 -11.31 -11.22 6.66
CA THR A 26 -11.20 -12.67 6.83
C THR A 26 -10.95 -12.98 8.30
N THR A 27 -10.78 -14.25 8.62
CA THR A 27 -10.49 -14.66 10.00
C THR A 27 -9.19 -14.04 10.52
N THR A 28 -8.20 -13.87 9.66
CA THR A 28 -6.85 -13.46 10.07
C THR A 28 -6.39 -12.13 9.47
N GLN A 29 -7.09 -11.59 8.47
CA GLN A 29 -6.61 -10.43 7.73
C GLN A 29 -7.72 -9.51 7.27
N TYR A 30 -7.34 -8.26 6.98
CA TYR A 30 -8.14 -7.33 6.19
C TYR A 30 -7.46 -7.21 4.83
N ILE A 31 -8.22 -7.35 3.75
CA ILE A 31 -7.66 -7.43 2.39
C ILE A 31 -8.35 -6.44 1.47
N LEU A 32 -7.56 -5.69 0.71
CA LEU A 32 -8.07 -4.75 -0.28
C LEU A 32 -7.28 -4.88 -1.57
N ASN A 33 -7.98 -4.97 -2.69
CA ASN A 33 -7.36 -4.91 -4.02
C ASN A 33 -7.82 -3.63 -4.69
N LYS A 34 -6.87 -2.86 -5.20
CA LYS A 34 -7.16 -1.56 -5.80
C LYS A 34 -6.30 -1.31 -7.03
N PRO A 35 -6.91 -1.04 -8.19
CA PRO A 35 -6.13 -0.59 -9.35
C PRO A 35 -5.44 0.74 -9.03
N LEU A 36 -4.15 0.83 -9.39
CA LEU A 36 -3.38 2.06 -9.24
C LEU A 36 -3.13 2.63 -10.61
N TYR A 37 -3.48 3.89 -10.82
CA TYR A 37 -3.31 4.65 -12.04
C TYR A 37 -4.02 4.01 -13.26
N THR A 38 -3.79 2.71 -13.54
CA THR A 38 -4.47 1.97 -14.61
C THR A 38 -5.04 0.67 -14.07
N GLU A 39 -5.98 0.06 -14.80
CA GLU A 39 -6.56 -1.22 -14.40
C GLU A 39 -5.57 -2.39 -14.52
N GLU A 40 -4.45 -2.18 -15.18
CA GLU A 40 -3.44 -3.21 -15.37
C GLU A 40 -2.48 -3.35 -14.18
N ILE A 41 -2.45 -2.37 -13.30
CA ILE A 41 -1.55 -2.39 -12.13
C ILE A 41 -2.40 -2.39 -10.88
N ILE A 42 -2.27 -3.46 -10.10
CA ILE A 42 -3.15 -3.72 -8.95
C ILE A 42 -2.34 -3.71 -7.66
N LEU A 43 -2.80 -2.92 -6.70
CA LEU A 43 -2.31 -2.97 -5.33
C LEU A 43 -3.09 -4.05 -4.59
N ASN A 44 -2.38 -5.02 -4.02
CA ASN A 44 -2.95 -5.93 -3.03
C ASN A 44 -2.44 -5.49 -1.66
N LEU A 45 -3.35 -4.98 -0.85
CA LEU A 45 -3.03 -4.44 0.47
C LEU A 45 -3.63 -5.35 1.52
N THR A 46 -2.79 -5.89 2.40
CA THR A 46 -3.25 -6.75 3.48
C THR A 46 -2.78 -6.22 4.82
N VAL A 47 -3.62 -6.36 5.83
CA VAL A 47 -3.29 -6.02 7.20
C VAL A 47 -3.58 -7.24 8.07
N ASP A 48 -2.56 -7.72 8.77
CA ASP A 48 -2.70 -8.86 9.67
C ASP A 48 -3.44 -8.44 10.93
N LYS A 49 -4.42 -9.22 11.36
CA LYS A 49 -5.22 -8.88 12.55
C LYS A 49 -4.45 -9.04 13.85
N GLU A 50 -3.45 -9.90 13.85
CA GLU A 50 -2.73 -10.20 15.09
C GLU A 50 -1.81 -9.04 15.50
N ASP A 51 -1.03 -8.52 14.55
CA ASP A 51 -0.01 -7.51 14.84
C ASP A 51 -0.18 -6.22 14.03
N TYR A 52 -1.24 -6.15 13.20
CA TYR A 52 -1.50 -5.03 12.30
C TYR A 52 -0.36 -4.76 11.30
N PHE A 53 0.38 -5.81 10.97
CA PHE A 53 1.43 -5.70 9.96
C PHE A 53 0.83 -5.43 8.59
N VAL A 54 1.34 -4.39 7.92
CA VAL A 54 0.84 -3.96 6.61
C VAL A 54 1.73 -4.55 5.52
N SER A 55 1.14 -5.31 4.61
CA SER A 55 1.84 -5.86 3.45
C SER A 55 1.26 -5.26 2.19
N THR A 56 2.14 -4.79 1.31
CA THR A 56 1.74 -4.25 0.02
C THR A 56 2.35 -5.07 -1.09
N ASN A 57 1.53 -5.46 -2.06
CA ASN A 57 1.99 -6.11 -3.28
C ASN A 57 1.44 -5.33 -4.47
N VAL A 58 2.33 -4.85 -5.33
CA VAL A 58 1.94 -4.15 -6.54
C VAL A 58 2.32 -5.02 -7.73
N ARG A 59 1.33 -5.46 -8.48
CA ARG A 59 1.50 -6.40 -9.58
C ARG A 59 0.71 -5.96 -10.79
N TYR A 60 1.15 -6.44 -11.95
CA TYR A 60 0.32 -6.35 -13.14
C TYR A 60 -0.89 -7.27 -12.99
N ALA A 61 -1.96 -6.99 -13.76
CA ALA A 61 -3.17 -7.80 -13.70
C ALA A 61 -2.93 -9.27 -14.03
N ASN A 62 -1.87 -9.57 -14.79
CA ASN A 62 -1.49 -10.95 -15.11
C ASN A 62 -0.71 -11.65 -13.98
N GLY A 63 -0.50 -10.98 -12.87
CA GLY A 63 0.21 -11.54 -11.71
C GLY A 63 1.70 -11.25 -11.64
N THR A 64 2.27 -10.65 -12.67
CA THR A 64 3.70 -10.31 -12.70
C THR A 64 3.99 -9.16 -11.75
N LEU A 65 5.06 -9.27 -10.99
CA LEU A 65 5.46 -8.22 -10.05
C LEU A 65 5.80 -6.92 -10.78
N PHE A 66 5.30 -5.80 -10.27
CA PHE A 66 5.68 -4.48 -10.78
C PHE A 66 6.99 -4.08 -10.11
N ALA A 67 8.11 -4.51 -10.69
CA ALA A 67 9.44 -4.39 -10.10
C ALA A 67 9.86 -2.97 -9.72
N PRO A 68 9.54 -1.92 -10.51
CA PRO A 68 9.97 -0.56 -10.14
C PRO A 68 9.46 -0.09 -8.79
N PHE A 69 8.34 -0.64 -8.30
CA PHE A 69 7.80 -0.25 -7.00
C PHE A 69 8.74 -0.66 -5.86
N TYR A 70 9.46 -1.77 -6.03
CA TYR A 70 10.30 -2.35 -4.99
C TYR A 70 11.79 -2.10 -5.18
N ASN A 71 12.23 -2.04 -6.42
CA ASN A 71 13.65 -1.98 -6.76
C ASN A 71 14.02 -0.65 -7.40
N PRO A 72 14.79 0.21 -6.67
CA PRO A 72 15.19 1.51 -7.21
C PRO A 72 15.94 1.42 -8.54
N ASP A 73 16.69 0.34 -8.76
CA ASP A 73 17.46 0.17 -10.00
C ASP A 73 16.58 0.01 -11.23
N ASP A 74 15.33 -0.43 -11.04
CA ASP A 74 14.39 -0.63 -12.13
C ASP A 74 13.58 0.62 -12.46
N ARG A 75 13.75 1.71 -11.72
CA ARG A 75 12.94 2.93 -11.88
C ARG A 75 13.43 3.81 -13.02
N GLY A 76 14.71 4.13 -13.04
CA GLY A 76 15.29 5.00 -14.05
C GLY A 76 14.44 6.23 -14.31
N ASN A 77 14.11 6.47 -15.59
CA ASN A 77 13.21 7.54 -16.02
C ASN A 77 11.78 7.05 -16.24
N ASN A 78 11.37 6.01 -15.53
CA ASN A 78 10.09 5.35 -15.74
C ASN A 78 8.93 6.26 -15.33
N LYS A 79 8.22 6.77 -16.33
CA LYS A 79 7.07 7.65 -16.10
C LYS A 79 5.90 6.88 -15.45
N LEU A 80 5.73 5.62 -15.82
CA LEU A 80 4.67 4.80 -15.25
C LEU A 80 4.88 4.61 -13.75
N TYR A 81 6.12 4.34 -13.34
CA TYR A 81 6.44 4.22 -11.93
C TYR A 81 6.01 5.46 -11.15
N LYS A 82 6.34 6.65 -11.67
CA LYS A 82 5.99 7.90 -10.99
C LYS A 82 4.49 8.06 -10.82
N LYS A 83 3.72 7.69 -11.85
CA LYS A 83 2.26 7.79 -11.80
C LYS A 83 1.67 6.76 -10.84
N VAL A 84 2.21 5.55 -10.82
CA VAL A 84 1.77 4.50 -9.91
C VAL A 84 2.04 4.90 -8.47
N VAL A 85 3.22 5.43 -8.17
CA VAL A 85 3.57 5.86 -6.81
C VAL A 85 2.69 7.01 -6.35
N LYS A 86 2.42 7.98 -7.23
CA LYS A 86 1.51 9.07 -6.88
C LYS A 86 0.11 8.56 -6.56
N ALA A 87 -0.38 7.61 -7.36
CA ALA A 87 -1.69 7.01 -7.10
C ALA A 87 -1.71 6.25 -5.78
N TYR A 88 -0.64 5.49 -5.50
CA TYR A 88 -0.49 4.76 -4.25
C TYR A 88 -0.49 5.71 -3.05
N ASN A 89 0.36 6.72 -3.07
CA ASN A 89 0.47 7.65 -1.95
C ASN A 89 -0.84 8.41 -1.72
N LYS A 90 -1.50 8.81 -2.78
CA LYS A 90 -2.79 9.48 -2.67
C LYS A 90 -3.85 8.56 -2.07
N PHE A 91 -3.90 7.31 -2.55
CA PHE A 91 -4.86 6.33 -2.06
C PHE A 91 -4.66 6.07 -0.57
N MET A 92 -3.42 5.83 -0.15
CA MET A 92 -3.13 5.57 1.26
C MET A 92 -3.42 6.77 2.14
N SER A 93 -3.10 7.98 1.67
CA SER A 93 -3.35 9.20 2.45
C SER A 93 -4.84 9.51 2.60
N ASN A 94 -5.68 8.99 1.72
CA ASN A 94 -7.12 9.17 1.83
C ASN A 94 -7.75 8.27 2.89
N MET A 95 -7.04 7.23 3.33
CA MET A 95 -7.53 6.31 4.37
C MET A 95 -7.00 6.73 5.75
N LYS A 96 -7.29 7.97 6.13
CA LYS A 96 -6.79 8.55 7.38
C LYS A 96 -7.33 7.88 8.63
N ASP A 97 -8.46 7.20 8.52
CA ASP A 97 -9.04 6.48 9.65
C ASP A 97 -8.23 5.23 10.01
N ILE A 98 -7.47 4.72 9.06
CA ILE A 98 -6.75 3.45 9.20
C ILE A 98 -5.25 3.66 9.31
N PHE A 99 -4.68 4.47 8.40
CA PHE A 99 -3.23 4.56 8.24
C PHE A 99 -2.67 5.91 8.61
N GLU A 100 -1.44 5.90 9.11
CA GLU A 100 -0.65 7.12 9.30
C GLU A 100 0.71 6.92 8.65
N GLU A 101 1.24 7.99 8.07
CA GLU A 101 2.54 7.98 7.44
C GLU A 101 3.64 7.96 8.50
N ILE A 102 4.70 7.16 8.28
CA ILE A 102 5.85 7.11 9.17
C ILE A 102 7.11 7.41 8.39
N GLU A 103 8.13 7.92 9.09
CA GLU A 103 9.41 8.19 8.47
C GLU A 103 10.26 6.92 8.42
N ASP A 104 10.65 6.53 7.21
CA ASP A 104 11.37 5.30 6.96
C ASP A 104 12.64 5.15 7.72
N GLU A 105 13.47 6.20 7.68
CA GLU A 105 14.82 6.12 8.21
C GLU A 105 14.86 5.69 9.64
N ASN A 106 13.95 6.21 10.43
CA ASN A 106 13.91 5.90 11.86
C ASN A 106 13.23 4.57 12.11
N TYR A 107 12.32 4.19 11.23
CA TYR A 107 11.57 2.96 11.39
C TYR A 107 12.46 1.73 11.27
N TRP A 108 13.37 1.75 10.31
CA TRP A 108 14.23 0.60 10.04
C TRP A 108 15.47 0.50 10.94
N LYS A 109 15.79 1.55 11.63
CA LYS A 109 17.01 1.62 12.46
C LYS A 109 16.81 1.23 13.92
N ARG A 110 15.79 0.53 14.20
CA ARG A 110 15.48 0.14 15.57
C ARG A 110 16.14 -1.11 16.04
#